data_9cd793495c72d0f07c6914526cecd69d
#
_entry.id   9cd793495c72d0f07c6914526cecd69d
#
_cell.length_a   1.000
_cell.length_b   1.000
_cell.length_c   1.000
_cell.angle_alpha   90.00
_cell.angle_beta   90.00
_cell.angle_gamma   90.00
#
_symmetry.space_group_name_H-M   'P 1'
#
loop_
_entity.id
_entity.type
_entity.pdbx_description
1 polymer ?
#
loop_
_entity_poly.entity_id
_entity_poly.type
_entity_poly.pdbx_seq_one_letter_code
_entity_poly.pdbx_strand_id
1 'polypeptide(L)'
;FVMEQVAEAKSLCSDPLVCIEQTLDFSKWVEHGFGTGDCVIVADDLLHIVDLKYGVGCLVTADGEDGNGNSQLKMYALGALDTFGDLYDIKRVRLSIFQPRRENIDTFEMTKADLLRWAEDVLAPIAKLAYEGQGEFEAGSHCQFCRVKATCRKRAEYAMELAKYDYAEAPTLSED
;
A
#
# COMPACT_ATOMS: atom_id res chain seq x y z
N PHE A 1 5.05 -16.76 -10.45
CA PHE A 1 5.52 -15.41 -10.15
C PHE A 1 6.51 -15.39 -8.98
N VAL A 2 6.14 -15.77 -7.74
CA VAL A 2 7.08 -15.69 -6.58
C VAL A 2 8.38 -16.47 -6.85
N MET A 3 8.31 -17.66 -7.42
CA MET A 3 9.50 -18.45 -7.77
C MET A 3 10.38 -17.77 -8.83
N GLU A 4 9.81 -17.01 -9.74
CA GLU A 4 10.54 -16.21 -10.73
C GLU A 4 11.25 -15.05 -10.03
N GLN A 5 10.60 -14.36 -9.07
CA GLN A 5 11.24 -13.31 -8.28
C GLN A 5 12.41 -13.85 -7.44
N VAL A 6 12.25 -15.05 -6.86
CA VAL A 6 13.36 -15.72 -6.16
C VAL A 6 14.49 -16.10 -7.11
N ALA A 7 14.17 -16.56 -8.31
CA ALA A 7 15.19 -16.89 -9.34
C ALA A 7 15.94 -15.62 -9.80
N GLU A 8 15.22 -14.50 -10.00
CA GLU A 8 15.83 -13.20 -10.28
C GLU A 8 16.77 -12.77 -9.14
N ALA A 9 16.31 -12.85 -7.90
CA ALA A 9 17.12 -12.53 -6.73
C ALA A 9 18.42 -13.35 -6.67
N LYS A 10 18.35 -14.64 -6.98
CA LYS A 10 19.54 -15.52 -7.10
C LYS A 10 20.49 -15.13 -8.24
N SER A 11 20.02 -14.41 -9.24
CA SER A 11 20.90 -13.88 -10.29
C SER A 11 21.62 -12.60 -9.83
N LEU A 12 21.06 -11.87 -8.87
CA LEU A 12 21.67 -10.65 -8.30
C LEU A 12 22.71 -10.99 -7.24
N CYS A 13 22.46 -11.99 -6.40
CA CYS A 13 23.43 -12.44 -5.40
C CYS A 13 23.32 -13.96 -5.20
N SER A 14 24.42 -14.58 -4.75
CA SER A 14 24.50 -16.04 -4.59
C SER A 14 23.60 -16.61 -3.52
N ASP A 15 23.24 -15.81 -2.51
CA ASP A 15 22.47 -16.25 -1.34
C ASP A 15 21.49 -15.13 -0.90
N PRO A 16 20.39 -14.92 -1.66
CA PRO A 16 19.38 -13.96 -1.27
C PRO A 16 18.60 -14.45 -0.05
N LEU A 17 18.31 -13.54 0.89
CA LEU A 17 17.36 -13.82 1.97
C LEU A 17 15.96 -13.87 1.38
N VAL A 18 15.21 -14.93 1.67
CA VAL A 18 13.79 -15.07 1.28
C VAL A 18 12.99 -15.46 2.51
N CYS A 19 12.08 -14.58 2.93
CA CYS A 19 11.17 -14.82 4.05
C CYS A 19 9.73 -14.90 3.54
N ILE A 20 9.00 -15.90 3.98
CA ILE A 20 7.58 -16.10 3.67
C ILE A 20 6.78 -15.88 4.97
N GLU A 21 5.63 -15.19 4.87
CA GLU A 21 4.77 -14.86 6.02
C GLU A 21 5.57 -14.16 7.14
N GLN A 22 6.38 -13.18 6.76
CA GLN A 22 7.27 -12.47 7.68
C GLN A 22 6.49 -11.42 8.48
N THR A 23 6.53 -11.51 9.81
CA THR A 23 6.06 -10.43 10.67
C THR A 23 7.00 -9.24 10.57
N LEU A 24 6.42 -8.08 10.29
CA LEU A 24 7.13 -6.82 10.05
C LEU A 24 6.62 -5.78 11.04
N ASP A 25 7.52 -5.28 11.88
CA ASP A 25 7.24 -4.23 12.87
C ASP A 25 7.61 -2.87 12.27
N PHE A 26 6.64 -1.98 12.13
CA PHE A 26 6.84 -0.61 11.71
C PHE A 26 6.34 0.39 12.77
N SER A 27 6.32 -0.04 14.04
CA SER A 27 5.89 0.77 15.19
C SER A 27 6.74 2.02 15.42
N LYS A 28 7.92 2.07 14.83
CA LYS A 28 8.77 3.27 14.80
C LYS A 28 8.06 4.48 14.16
N TRP A 29 7.18 4.25 13.19
CA TRP A 29 6.45 5.31 12.45
C TRP A 29 4.95 5.32 12.74
N VAL A 30 4.38 4.16 13.08
CA VAL A 30 2.96 3.98 13.34
C VAL A 30 2.80 3.31 14.68
N GLU A 31 2.30 4.00 15.67
CA GLU A 31 2.17 3.47 17.04
C GLU A 31 1.40 2.14 17.05
N HIS A 32 2.02 1.09 17.62
CA HIS A 32 1.55 -0.30 17.56
C HIS A 32 1.40 -0.88 16.15
N GLY A 33 2.07 -0.28 15.15
CA GLY A 33 1.99 -0.71 13.76
C GLY A 33 2.80 -1.98 13.50
N PHE A 34 2.15 -3.02 13.00
CA PHE A 34 2.78 -4.24 12.51
C PHE A 34 1.94 -4.88 11.41
N GLY A 35 2.51 -5.80 10.69
CA GLY A 35 1.81 -6.59 9.69
C GLY A 35 2.57 -7.85 9.31
N THR A 36 2.00 -8.65 8.43
CA THR A 36 2.66 -9.84 7.88
C THR A 36 2.84 -9.63 6.39
N GLY A 37 4.09 -9.64 5.93
CA GLY A 37 4.42 -9.61 4.51
C GLY A 37 4.42 -11.02 3.94
N ASP A 38 3.70 -11.25 2.86
CA ASP A 38 3.56 -12.58 2.25
C ASP A 38 4.90 -13.11 1.76
N CYS A 39 5.71 -12.25 1.11
CA CYS A 39 7.08 -12.61 0.73
C CYS A 39 7.98 -11.37 0.80
N VAL A 40 9.10 -11.51 1.48
CA VAL A 40 10.17 -10.50 1.61
C VAL A 40 11.45 -11.10 1.06
N ILE A 41 12.07 -10.43 0.10
CA ILE A 41 13.33 -10.84 -0.51
C ILE A 41 14.35 -9.73 -0.31
N VAL A 42 15.55 -10.08 0.17
CA VAL A 42 16.71 -9.17 0.17
C VAL A 42 17.79 -9.80 -0.68
N ALA A 43 18.19 -9.08 -1.72
CA ALA A 43 19.21 -9.52 -2.66
C ALA A 43 20.11 -8.35 -3.03
N ASP A 44 21.40 -8.43 -2.63
CA ASP A 44 22.37 -7.37 -2.80
C ASP A 44 21.87 -6.06 -2.15
N ASP A 45 21.69 -4.99 -2.93
CA ASP A 45 21.17 -3.70 -2.46
C ASP A 45 19.63 -3.54 -2.58
N LEU A 46 18.92 -4.59 -3.01
CA LEU A 46 17.48 -4.59 -3.26
C LEU A 46 16.70 -5.25 -2.13
N LEU A 47 15.73 -4.52 -1.58
CA LEU A 47 14.63 -5.05 -0.79
C LEU A 47 13.39 -5.18 -1.67
N HIS A 48 12.81 -6.37 -1.78
CA HIS A 48 11.61 -6.62 -2.57
C HIS A 48 10.49 -7.17 -1.69
N ILE A 49 9.38 -6.46 -1.63
CA ILE A 49 8.14 -6.88 -0.98
C ILE A 49 7.18 -7.37 -2.04
N VAL A 50 6.69 -8.60 -1.89
CA VAL A 50 5.67 -9.19 -2.76
C VAL A 50 4.44 -9.51 -1.93
N ASP A 51 3.28 -9.03 -2.35
CA ASP A 51 2.01 -9.23 -1.69
C ASP A 51 1.00 -9.92 -2.62
N LEU A 52 0.43 -11.02 -2.14
CA LEU A 52 -0.53 -11.84 -2.86
C LEU A 52 -1.96 -11.41 -2.57
N LYS A 53 -2.65 -10.93 -3.56
CA LYS A 53 -4.08 -10.57 -3.48
C LYS A 53 -4.94 -11.61 -4.21
N TYR A 54 -5.31 -12.70 -3.52
CA TYR A 54 -6.03 -13.82 -4.15
C TYR A 54 -7.52 -13.53 -4.45
N GLY A 55 -8.10 -12.50 -3.85
CA GLY A 55 -9.49 -12.11 -4.08
C GLY A 55 -9.75 -11.56 -5.50
N VAL A 56 -11.00 -11.67 -5.98
CA VAL A 56 -11.48 -11.03 -7.22
C VAL A 56 -12.11 -9.65 -7.00
N GLY A 57 -11.98 -9.09 -5.79
CA GLY A 57 -12.53 -7.79 -5.41
C GLY A 57 -11.97 -6.60 -6.21
N CYS A 58 -11.48 -5.57 -5.52
CA CYS A 58 -10.89 -4.41 -6.19
C CYS A 58 -9.54 -4.75 -6.84
N LEU A 59 -9.25 -4.10 -7.97
CA LEU A 59 -7.91 -4.06 -8.51
C LEU A 59 -7.01 -3.31 -7.52
N VAL A 60 -5.85 -3.86 -7.24
CA VAL A 60 -4.82 -3.23 -6.39
C VAL A 60 -3.55 -3.10 -7.20
N THR A 61 -2.93 -1.93 -7.15
CA THR A 61 -1.69 -1.65 -7.87
C THR A 61 -0.54 -1.37 -6.90
N ALA A 62 0.68 -1.64 -7.34
CA ALA A 62 1.88 -1.42 -6.54
C ALA A 62 2.26 0.06 -6.48
N ASP A 63 1.87 0.85 -7.49
CA ASP A 63 2.06 2.30 -7.52
C ASP A 63 1.05 3.07 -6.63
N GLY A 64 -0.05 2.41 -6.22
CA GLY A 64 -1.10 3.02 -5.42
C GLY A 64 -2.02 3.95 -6.22
N GLU A 65 -2.99 4.59 -5.54
CA GLU A 65 -3.97 5.47 -6.19
C GLU A 65 -3.35 6.79 -6.69
N ASP A 66 -2.27 7.24 -6.08
CA ASP A 66 -1.59 8.51 -6.37
C ASP A 66 -0.32 8.35 -7.22
N GLY A 67 0.02 7.12 -7.63
CA GLY A 67 1.23 6.83 -8.41
C GLY A 67 2.55 6.94 -7.61
N ASN A 68 2.48 7.07 -6.28
CA ASN A 68 3.64 7.25 -5.41
C ASN A 68 4.00 6.00 -4.58
N GLY A 69 3.48 4.87 -4.95
CA GLY A 69 3.68 3.58 -4.29
C GLY A 69 2.61 3.25 -3.25
N ASN A 70 2.16 2.01 -3.29
CA ASN A 70 1.14 1.48 -2.41
C ASN A 70 1.53 1.59 -0.93
N SER A 71 0.70 2.24 -0.11
CA SER A 71 1.00 2.54 1.29
C SER A 71 1.16 1.29 2.16
N GLN A 72 0.39 0.22 1.91
CA GLN A 72 0.54 -1.06 2.62
C GLN A 72 1.92 -1.66 2.36
N LEU A 73 2.32 -1.74 1.09
CA LEU A 73 3.63 -2.29 0.72
C LEU A 73 4.79 -1.42 1.23
N LYS A 74 4.64 -0.10 1.22
CA LYS A 74 5.63 0.81 1.81
C LYS A 74 5.78 0.58 3.32
N MET A 75 4.69 0.40 4.07
CA MET A 75 4.76 0.07 5.50
C MET A 75 5.46 -1.28 5.74
N TYR A 76 5.18 -2.29 4.92
CA TYR A 76 5.89 -3.57 4.99
C TYR A 76 7.39 -3.41 4.68
N ALA A 77 7.73 -2.59 3.69
CA ALA A 77 9.13 -2.30 3.38
C ALA A 77 9.84 -1.56 4.53
N LEU A 78 9.16 -0.66 5.24
CA LEU A 78 9.71 0.00 6.44
C LEU A 78 10.01 -1.02 7.55
N GLY A 79 9.08 -1.93 7.86
CA GLY A 79 9.29 -2.98 8.85
C GLY A 79 10.42 -3.95 8.45
N ALA A 80 10.53 -4.25 7.16
CA ALA A 80 11.66 -5.05 6.65
C ALA A 80 12.99 -4.30 6.74
N LEU A 81 13.02 -2.98 6.49
CA LEU A 81 14.21 -2.15 6.69
C LEU A 81 14.62 -2.08 8.16
N ASP A 82 13.67 -2.00 9.08
CA ASP A 82 13.96 -2.02 10.52
C ASP A 82 14.56 -3.36 10.96
N THR A 83 14.09 -4.45 10.37
CA THR A 83 14.56 -5.82 10.69
C THR A 83 15.90 -6.15 10.04
N PHE A 84 16.10 -5.79 8.77
CA PHE A 84 17.21 -6.27 7.94
C PHE A 84 18.20 -5.17 7.54
N GLY A 85 17.86 -3.89 7.73
CA GLY A 85 18.64 -2.76 7.22
C GLY A 85 20.02 -2.59 7.82
N ASP A 86 20.28 -3.15 9.01
CA ASP A 86 21.60 -3.17 9.64
C ASP A 86 22.46 -4.33 9.13
N LEU A 87 21.85 -5.35 8.52
CA LEU A 87 22.55 -6.54 7.99
C LEU A 87 22.90 -6.40 6.51
N TYR A 88 22.14 -5.58 5.76
CA TYR A 88 22.25 -5.43 4.32
C TYR A 88 22.32 -3.95 3.93
N ASP A 89 23.20 -3.59 2.99
CA ASP A 89 23.31 -2.22 2.43
C ASP A 89 22.19 -1.94 1.40
N ILE A 90 20.95 -2.00 1.87
CA ILE A 90 19.76 -1.79 1.03
C ILE A 90 19.71 -0.34 0.54
N LYS A 91 19.60 -0.15 -0.78
CA LYS A 91 19.47 1.14 -1.46
C LYS A 91 18.18 1.28 -2.25
N ARG A 92 17.69 0.16 -2.80
CA ARG A 92 16.50 0.09 -3.65
C ARG A 92 15.40 -0.70 -2.98
N VAL A 93 14.16 -0.27 -3.20
CA VAL A 93 12.96 -0.95 -2.71
C VAL A 93 12.05 -1.21 -3.89
N ARG A 94 11.66 -2.46 -4.05
CA ARG A 94 10.70 -2.92 -5.05
C ARG A 94 9.45 -3.43 -4.34
N LEU A 95 8.30 -2.98 -4.80
CA LEU A 95 6.99 -3.34 -4.28
C LEU A 95 6.21 -4.05 -5.39
N SER A 96 5.71 -5.26 -5.15
CA SER A 96 4.94 -5.98 -6.16
C SER A 96 3.62 -6.50 -5.62
N ILE A 97 2.57 -6.32 -6.39
CA ILE A 97 1.25 -6.93 -6.20
C ILE A 97 1.11 -8.09 -7.18
N PHE A 98 0.67 -9.23 -6.67
CA PHE A 98 0.31 -10.39 -7.47
C PHE A 98 -1.16 -10.76 -7.23
N GLN A 99 -2.03 -10.48 -8.23
CA GLN A 99 -3.46 -10.83 -8.21
C GLN A 99 -3.77 -11.87 -9.30
N PRO A 100 -3.54 -13.16 -9.09
CA PRO A 100 -3.64 -14.17 -10.15
C PRO A 100 -5.06 -14.29 -10.73
N ARG A 101 -6.10 -14.11 -9.88
CA ARG A 101 -7.50 -14.19 -10.33
C ARG A 101 -7.99 -12.97 -11.12
N ARG A 102 -7.15 -11.95 -11.25
CA ARG A 102 -7.39 -10.74 -12.05
C ARG A 102 -6.35 -10.56 -13.15
N GLU A 103 -5.48 -11.56 -13.33
CA GLU A 103 -4.36 -11.50 -14.29
C GLU A 103 -3.51 -10.23 -14.10
N ASN A 104 -3.41 -9.77 -12.84
CA ASN A 104 -2.70 -8.55 -12.50
C ASN A 104 -1.38 -8.86 -11.78
N ILE A 105 -0.31 -8.40 -12.38
CA ILE A 105 1.03 -8.32 -11.79
C ILE A 105 1.48 -6.89 -11.99
N ASP A 106 1.73 -6.19 -10.88
CA ASP A 106 2.14 -4.81 -10.92
C ASP A 106 3.32 -4.57 -9.99
N THR A 107 4.24 -3.72 -10.41
CA THR A 107 5.50 -3.49 -9.70
C THR A 107 5.85 -2.01 -9.71
N PHE A 108 6.24 -1.50 -8.55
CA PHE A 108 6.71 -0.15 -8.33
C PHE A 108 8.10 -0.17 -7.67
N GLU A 109 8.99 0.71 -8.10
CA GLU A 109 10.33 0.85 -7.52
C GLU A 109 10.56 2.25 -6.99
N MET A 110 11.27 2.32 -5.86
CA MET A 110 11.70 3.57 -5.26
C MET A 110 13.05 3.40 -4.56
N THR A 111 13.68 4.51 -4.18
CA THR A 111 14.89 4.43 -3.35
C THR A 111 14.53 4.26 -1.87
N LYS A 112 15.45 3.66 -1.10
CA LYS A 112 15.35 3.64 0.38
C LYS A 112 15.18 5.05 0.95
N ALA A 113 15.87 6.04 0.38
CA ALA A 113 15.81 7.43 0.84
C ALA A 113 14.40 8.03 0.64
N ASP A 114 13.76 7.75 -0.50
CA ASP A 114 12.40 8.25 -0.77
C ASP A 114 11.37 7.56 0.13
N LEU A 115 11.54 6.25 0.40
CA LEU A 115 10.69 5.52 1.34
C LEU A 115 10.78 6.10 2.76
N LEU A 116 12.01 6.37 3.24
CA LEU A 116 12.21 6.95 4.58
C LEU A 116 11.66 8.37 4.65
N ARG A 117 11.87 9.19 3.61
CA ARG A 117 11.27 10.53 3.54
C ARG A 117 9.75 10.48 3.59
N TRP A 118 9.12 9.58 2.82
CA TRP A 118 7.68 9.38 2.90
C TRP A 118 7.21 8.96 4.30
N ALA A 119 7.98 8.10 4.97
CA ALA A 119 7.65 7.66 6.32
C ALA A 119 7.68 8.81 7.34
N GLU A 120 8.66 9.72 7.22
CA GLU A 120 8.82 10.86 8.14
C GLU A 120 7.87 12.01 7.81
N ASP A 121 7.72 12.36 6.53
CA ASP A 121 6.98 13.54 6.10
C ASP A 121 5.48 13.30 5.97
N VAL A 122 5.06 12.05 5.70
CA VAL A 122 3.67 11.71 5.41
C VAL A 122 3.11 10.69 6.40
N LEU A 123 3.73 9.50 6.51
CA LEU A 123 3.15 8.39 7.29
C LEU A 123 3.07 8.72 8.79
N ALA A 124 4.18 9.10 9.40
CA ALA A 124 4.23 9.29 10.85
C ALA A 124 3.31 10.43 11.34
N PRO A 125 3.23 11.61 10.69
CA PRO A 125 2.28 12.64 11.07
C PRO A 125 0.81 12.21 10.95
N ILE A 126 0.45 11.53 9.85
CA ILE A 126 -0.92 11.07 9.62
C ILE A 126 -1.31 9.96 10.61
N ALA A 127 -0.40 9.00 10.83
CA ALA A 127 -0.61 7.91 11.78
C ALA A 127 -0.81 8.45 13.21
N LYS A 128 -0.04 9.46 13.61
CA LYS A 128 -0.19 10.11 14.90
C LYS A 128 -1.55 10.78 15.05
N LEU A 129 -1.99 11.56 14.06
CA LEU A 129 -3.32 12.18 14.08
C LEU A 129 -4.44 11.14 14.18
N ALA A 130 -4.32 10.05 13.42
CA ALA A 130 -5.28 8.96 13.45
C ALA A 130 -5.31 8.25 14.82
N TYR A 131 -4.15 8.01 15.43
CA TYR A 131 -4.02 7.37 16.73
C TYR A 131 -4.62 8.24 17.85
N GLU A 132 -4.40 9.54 17.81
CA GLU A 132 -4.97 10.52 18.74
C GLU A 132 -6.48 10.80 18.51
N GLY A 133 -7.09 10.16 17.51
CA GLY A 133 -8.49 10.38 17.13
C GLY A 133 -8.75 11.77 16.56
N GLN A 134 -7.72 12.38 15.99
CA GLN A 134 -7.75 13.67 15.33
C GLN A 134 -7.75 13.50 13.80
N GLY A 135 -7.94 14.60 13.11
CA GLY A 135 -8.00 14.62 11.66
C GLY A 135 -9.41 14.75 11.12
N GLU A 136 -9.53 14.92 9.82
CA GLU A 136 -10.82 15.08 9.13
C GLU A 136 -11.28 13.77 8.52
N PHE A 137 -12.59 13.56 8.57
CA PHE A 137 -13.19 12.43 7.85
C PHE A 137 -13.37 12.78 6.37
N GLU A 138 -12.86 11.93 5.50
CA GLU A 138 -13.07 12.03 4.07
C GLU A 138 -13.85 10.80 3.58
N ALA A 139 -14.87 11.03 2.73
CA ALA A 139 -15.65 9.95 2.15
C ALA A 139 -15.07 9.58 0.76
N GLY A 140 -14.93 8.27 0.49
CA GLY A 140 -14.38 7.79 -0.78
C GLY A 140 -14.56 6.29 -0.96
N SER A 141 -13.85 5.72 -1.91
CA SER A 141 -13.89 4.29 -2.26
C SER A 141 -13.59 3.37 -1.07
N HIS A 142 -12.68 3.79 -0.18
CA HIS A 142 -12.31 3.08 1.05
C HIS A 142 -13.47 2.90 2.03
N CYS A 143 -14.53 3.72 1.94
CA CYS A 143 -15.71 3.59 2.82
C CYS A 143 -16.43 2.25 2.65
N GLN A 144 -16.28 1.56 1.54
CA GLN A 144 -16.87 0.23 1.34
C GLN A 144 -16.40 -0.80 2.37
N PHE A 145 -15.17 -0.67 2.86
CA PHE A 145 -14.56 -1.57 3.85
C PHE A 145 -14.63 -1.04 5.28
N CYS A 146 -15.10 0.19 5.48
CA CYS A 146 -15.13 0.84 6.78
C CYS A 146 -16.14 0.18 7.73
N ARG A 147 -15.71 -0.17 8.94
CA ARG A 147 -16.56 -0.83 9.95
C ARG A 147 -17.72 0.06 10.42
N VAL A 148 -17.53 1.39 10.44
CA VAL A 148 -18.54 2.37 10.88
C VAL A 148 -19.30 3.01 9.72
N LYS A 149 -19.20 2.44 8.52
CA LYS A 149 -19.84 3.01 7.31
C LYS A 149 -21.35 3.24 7.42
N ALA A 150 -22.04 2.43 8.23
CA ALA A 150 -23.51 2.54 8.40
C ALA A 150 -23.93 3.76 9.22
N THR A 151 -23.06 4.24 10.12
CA THR A 151 -23.32 5.35 11.05
C THR A 151 -22.46 6.59 10.76
N CYS A 152 -21.62 6.54 9.74
CA CYS A 152 -20.71 7.63 9.40
C CYS A 152 -21.49 8.80 8.76
N ARG A 153 -21.52 9.94 9.46
CA ARG A 153 -22.17 11.16 9.00
C ARG A 153 -21.54 11.69 7.70
N LYS A 154 -20.20 11.71 7.60
CA LYS A 154 -19.50 12.22 6.42
C LYS A 154 -19.84 11.40 5.17
N ARG A 155 -19.95 10.06 5.30
CA ARG A 155 -20.39 9.21 4.20
C ARG A 155 -21.84 9.48 3.79
N ALA A 156 -22.72 9.72 4.76
CA ALA A 156 -24.12 10.08 4.48
C ALA A 156 -24.21 11.42 3.75
N GLU A 157 -23.47 12.43 4.17
CA GLU A 157 -23.38 13.74 3.50
C GLU A 157 -22.91 13.59 2.05
N TYR A 158 -21.85 12.80 1.82
CA TYR A 158 -21.33 12.51 0.48
C TYR A 158 -22.38 11.81 -0.42
N ALA A 159 -23.08 10.80 0.11
CA ALA A 159 -24.14 10.12 -0.63
C ALA A 159 -25.31 11.06 -0.98
N MET A 160 -25.66 11.99 -0.09
CA MET A 160 -26.70 13.01 -0.35
C MET A 160 -26.27 14.03 -1.41
N GLU A 161 -24.97 14.40 -1.44
CA GLU A 161 -24.44 15.26 -2.50
C GLU A 161 -24.56 14.58 -3.87
N LEU A 162 -24.22 13.30 -3.98
CA LEU A 162 -24.38 12.54 -5.22
C LEU A 162 -25.85 12.41 -5.64
N ALA A 163 -26.75 12.16 -4.68
CA ALA A 163 -28.18 12.02 -4.96
C ALA A 163 -28.83 13.29 -5.56
N LYS A 164 -28.24 14.47 -5.33
CA LYS A 164 -28.73 15.71 -5.98
C LYS A 164 -28.60 15.64 -7.51
N TYR A 165 -27.60 14.94 -8.02
CA TYR A 165 -27.42 14.78 -9.47
C TYR A 165 -28.42 13.77 -10.07
N ASP A 166 -28.83 12.75 -9.30
CA ASP A 166 -29.79 11.74 -9.74
C ASP A 166 -31.20 12.33 -9.92
N TYR A 167 -31.50 13.41 -9.22
CA TYR A 167 -32.79 14.13 -9.29
C TYR A 167 -32.71 15.45 -10.06
N ALA A 168 -31.54 15.79 -10.61
CA ALA A 168 -31.41 16.94 -11.49
C ALA A 168 -32.04 16.66 -12.86
N GLU A 169 -32.71 17.64 -13.46
CA GLU A 169 -33.18 17.53 -14.84
C GLU A 169 -31.97 17.31 -15.76
N ALA A 170 -32.09 16.33 -16.65
CA ALA A 170 -31.06 16.09 -17.64
C ALA A 170 -30.77 17.36 -18.44
N PRO A 171 -29.52 17.78 -18.64
CA PRO A 171 -29.24 18.93 -19.49
C PRO A 171 -29.80 18.62 -20.89
N THR A 172 -30.64 19.49 -21.40
CA THR A 172 -31.10 19.42 -22.79
C THR A 172 -29.89 19.60 -23.68
N LEU A 173 -29.49 18.54 -24.38
CA LEU A 173 -28.49 18.63 -25.44
C LEU A 173 -29.06 19.55 -26.50
N SER A 174 -28.49 20.75 -26.66
CA SER A 174 -28.75 21.57 -27.84
C SER A 174 -28.10 20.86 -29.03
N GLU A 175 -28.92 20.51 -30.02
CA GLU A 175 -28.40 20.15 -31.34
C GLU A 175 -27.82 21.43 -31.99
N ASP A 176 -26.48 21.57 -31.93
CA ASP A 176 -25.70 22.47 -32.75
C ASP A 176 -24.71 21.65 -33.60
#